data_0627b774b4a7ae0c4aa0461fe0c6c50a
#
_entry.id   0627b774b4a7ae0c4aa0461fe0c6c50a
#
_cell.length_a   1.000
_cell.length_b   1.000
_cell.length_c   1.000
_cell.angle_alpha   90.00
_cell.angle_beta   90.00
_cell.angle_gamma   90.00
#
_symmetry.space_group_name_H-M   'P 1'
#
loop_
_entity.id
_entity.type
_entity.pdbx_description
1 polymer ?
#
loop_
_entity_poly.entity_id
_entity_poly.type
_entity_poly.pdbx_seq_one_letter_code
_entity_poly.pdbx_strand_id
1 'polypeptide(L)'
;MIMGGRITEASAKRLKDGDVRGLNVNIDITNVKEEGGKLVVFYSHKTEYQEGVAELIVKGDLIVEEEAKKRKEIAEGWKEKKFLEPAFAEEVLNAIGYAAASVGTLLAFSLGIGAPINLPRARLGMAPEGKGRAS
;
A
#
# COMPACT_ATOMS: atom_id res chain seq x y z
N MET A 1 -11.28 -13.20 0.39
CA MET A 1 -11.88 -11.85 0.52
C MET A 1 -11.24 -11.09 1.68
N ILE A 2 -10.81 -9.90 1.39
CA ILE A 2 -10.16 -9.09 2.42
C ILE A 2 -11.20 -8.51 3.36
N MET A 3 -11.04 -8.78 4.65
CA MET A 3 -11.99 -8.36 5.67
C MET A 3 -11.57 -7.08 6.37
N GLY A 4 -10.31 -6.78 6.36
CA GLY A 4 -9.78 -5.63 7.03
C GLY A 4 -8.29 -5.78 7.24
N GLY A 5 -7.76 -5.03 8.17
CA GLY A 5 -6.35 -5.06 8.48
C GLY A 5 -6.04 -3.94 9.46
N ARG A 6 -4.77 -3.81 9.77
CA ARG A 6 -4.33 -2.73 10.64
C ARG A 6 -2.95 -2.27 10.21
N ILE A 7 -2.68 -1.03 10.52
CA ILE A 7 -1.37 -0.47 10.29
C ILE A 7 -0.61 -0.56 11.60
N THR A 8 0.55 -1.21 11.55
CA THR A 8 1.36 -1.44 12.74
C THR A 8 2.48 -0.43 12.87
N GLU A 9 2.85 0.20 11.77
CA GLU A 9 3.88 1.22 11.79
C GLU A 9 3.65 2.21 10.65
N ALA A 10 3.79 3.48 10.94
CA ALA A 10 3.75 4.52 9.93
C ALA A 10 4.79 5.57 10.30
N SER A 11 5.67 5.89 9.37
CA SER A 11 6.69 6.89 9.62
C SER A 11 6.97 7.70 8.37
N ALA A 12 7.46 8.91 8.58
CA ALA A 12 7.75 9.82 7.49
C ALA A 12 8.93 10.68 7.89
N LYS A 13 9.80 10.94 6.93
CA LYS A 13 10.98 11.79 7.15
C LYS A 13 11.13 12.73 5.98
N ARG A 14 11.37 13.99 6.30
CA ARG A 14 11.82 14.93 5.30
C ARG A 14 13.34 14.98 5.41
N LEU A 15 14.02 14.56 4.36
CA LEU A 15 15.46 14.37 4.38
C LEU A 15 16.22 15.62 3.94
N LYS A 16 15.61 16.42 3.08
CA LYS A 16 16.21 17.67 2.66
C LYS A 16 15.16 18.58 2.04
N ASP A 17 15.48 19.85 1.92
CA ASP A 17 14.63 20.80 1.23
C ASP A 17 14.70 20.56 -0.26
N GLY A 18 13.62 20.85 -0.94
CA GLY A 18 13.57 20.69 -2.37
C GLY A 18 12.14 20.45 -2.84
N ASP A 19 11.94 20.62 -4.12
CA ASP A 19 10.64 20.37 -4.72
C ASP A 19 10.46 18.87 -4.95
N VAL A 20 9.24 18.41 -4.71
CA VAL A 20 8.89 17.03 -4.99
C VAL A 20 8.50 16.94 -6.45
N ARG A 21 9.25 16.19 -7.24
CA ARG A 21 8.99 16.04 -8.67
C ARG A 21 8.45 14.70 -9.07
N GLY A 22 8.59 13.73 -8.23
CA GLY A 22 8.10 12.38 -8.50
C GLY A 22 8.37 11.50 -7.31
N LEU A 23 7.88 10.29 -7.39
CA LEU A 23 8.08 9.34 -6.31
C LEU A 23 8.14 7.92 -6.84
N ASN A 24 8.76 7.05 -6.07
CA ASN A 24 8.82 5.62 -6.33
C ASN A 24 8.14 4.92 -5.19
N VAL A 25 7.35 3.91 -5.52
CA VAL A 25 6.64 3.11 -4.53
C VAL A 25 7.13 1.67 -4.60
N ASN A 26 7.50 1.12 -3.46
CA ASN A 26 7.86 -0.28 -3.35
C ASN A 26 6.95 -0.94 -2.34
N ILE A 27 6.35 -2.05 -2.73
CA ILE A 27 5.49 -2.82 -1.85
C ILE A 27 6.08 -4.21 -1.70
N ASP A 28 6.34 -4.61 -0.46
CA ASP A 28 6.83 -5.93 -0.14
C ASP A 28 5.81 -6.67 0.70
N ILE A 29 5.49 -7.87 0.31
CA ILE A 29 4.71 -8.77 1.15
C ILE A 29 5.76 -9.53 1.94
N THR A 30 5.77 -9.34 3.25
CA THR A 30 6.83 -9.87 4.10
C THR A 30 6.50 -11.24 4.68
N ASN A 31 5.22 -11.54 4.82
CA ASN A 31 4.80 -12.86 5.27
C ASN A 31 3.33 -13.11 4.96
N VAL A 32 2.97 -14.38 4.81
CA VAL A 32 1.59 -14.80 4.63
C VAL A 32 1.43 -16.06 5.47
N LYS A 33 0.50 -16.06 6.41
CA LYS A 33 0.31 -17.23 7.26
C LYS A 33 -1.15 -17.42 7.65
N GLU A 34 -1.49 -18.61 8.08
CA GLU A 34 -2.79 -18.89 8.64
C GLU A 34 -2.78 -18.57 10.13
N GLU A 35 -3.82 -17.92 10.60
CA GLU A 35 -3.94 -17.56 11.99
C GLU A 35 -5.42 -17.42 12.35
N GLY A 36 -5.85 -18.20 13.34
CA GLY A 36 -7.24 -18.12 13.79
C GLY A 36 -8.28 -18.42 12.73
N GLY A 37 -7.98 -19.32 11.80
CA GLY A 37 -8.92 -19.67 10.73
C GLY A 37 -8.96 -18.67 9.59
N LYS A 38 -8.02 -17.77 9.53
CA LYS A 38 -7.93 -16.75 8.48
C LYS A 38 -6.51 -16.64 7.97
N LEU A 39 -6.35 -15.97 6.84
CA LEU A 39 -5.01 -15.65 6.34
C LEU A 39 -4.66 -14.26 6.82
N VAL A 40 -3.40 -14.10 7.21
CA VAL A 40 -2.88 -12.80 7.58
C VAL A 40 -1.72 -12.50 6.63
N VAL A 41 -1.81 -11.38 5.93
CA VAL A 41 -0.79 -10.96 4.99
C VAL A 41 -0.06 -9.76 5.58
N PHE A 42 1.22 -9.90 5.80
CA PHE A 42 2.05 -8.82 6.35
C PHE A 42 2.74 -8.09 5.21
N TYR A 43 2.79 -6.78 5.29
CA TYR A 43 3.34 -5.98 4.20
C TYR A 43 4.16 -4.79 4.70
N SER A 44 4.98 -4.27 3.79
CA SER A 44 5.69 -3.02 3.98
C SER A 44 5.51 -2.22 2.69
N HIS A 45 5.08 -0.97 2.83
CA HIS A 45 4.90 -0.06 1.70
C HIS A 45 5.82 1.13 1.92
N LYS A 46 6.71 1.36 0.98
CA LYS A 46 7.67 2.45 1.07
C LYS A 46 7.50 3.40 -0.10
N THR A 47 7.37 4.68 0.18
CA THR A 47 7.33 5.72 -0.84
C THR A 47 8.60 6.55 -0.69
N GLU A 48 9.36 6.64 -1.77
CA GLU A 48 10.56 7.46 -1.79
C GLU A 48 10.36 8.59 -2.79
N TYR A 49 10.47 9.82 -2.30
CA TYR A 49 10.38 10.96 -3.19
C TYR A 49 11.71 11.14 -3.90
N GLN A 50 11.65 11.50 -5.17
CA GLN A 50 12.85 11.62 -5.98
C GLN A 50 13.85 12.60 -5.39
N GLU A 51 15.11 12.36 -5.68
CA GLU A 51 16.24 13.15 -5.19
C GLU A 51 16.40 13.13 -3.68
N GLY A 52 15.79 12.15 -3.02
CA GLY A 52 15.96 11.97 -1.59
C GLY A 52 15.33 13.06 -0.73
N VAL A 53 14.28 13.69 -1.23
CA VAL A 53 13.62 14.76 -0.47
C VAL A 53 12.92 14.23 0.76
N ALA A 54 12.27 13.09 0.64
CA ALA A 54 11.50 12.52 1.74
C ALA A 54 11.26 11.03 1.54
N GLU A 55 10.89 10.34 2.59
CA GLU A 55 10.44 8.96 2.49
C GLU A 55 9.30 8.71 3.48
N LEU A 56 8.38 7.84 3.09
CA LEU A 56 7.25 7.43 3.91
C LEU A 56 7.25 5.91 3.98
N ILE A 57 7.05 5.37 5.17
CA ILE A 57 6.99 3.92 5.37
C ILE A 57 5.70 3.58 6.10
N VAL A 58 4.95 2.64 5.55
CA VAL A 58 3.73 2.13 6.17
C VAL A 58 3.84 0.62 6.20
N LYS A 59 3.71 0.05 7.39
CA LYS A 59 3.72 -1.40 7.57
C LYS A 59 2.43 -1.82 8.24
N GLY A 60 1.98 -3.01 7.91
CA GLY A 60 0.76 -3.51 8.53
C GLY A 60 0.45 -4.92 8.10
N ASP A 61 -0.78 -5.30 8.36
CA ASP A 61 -1.27 -6.60 7.94
C ASP A 61 -2.69 -6.47 7.39
N LEU A 62 -3.08 -7.47 6.62
CA LEU A 62 -4.42 -7.62 6.08
C LEU A 62 -4.97 -8.94 6.56
N ILE A 63 -6.24 -8.93 6.92
CA ILE A 63 -6.96 -10.14 7.33
C ILE A 63 -7.79 -10.58 6.14
N VAL A 64 -7.57 -11.81 5.69
CA VAL A 64 -8.23 -12.34 4.52
C VAL A 64 -9.04 -13.57 4.89
N GLU A 65 -10.30 -13.59 4.50
CA GLU A 65 -11.18 -14.73 4.72
C GLU A 65 -11.27 -15.57 3.46
N GLU A 66 -10.94 -16.84 3.57
CA GLU A 66 -11.01 -17.79 2.47
C GLU A 66 -11.40 -19.15 3.01
N GLU A 67 -11.88 -20.04 2.12
CA GLU A 67 -12.17 -21.41 2.52
C GLU A 67 -10.89 -22.11 2.95
N ALA A 68 -11.04 -23.10 3.82
CA ALA A 68 -9.91 -23.80 4.41
C ALA A 68 -8.92 -24.34 3.36
N LYS A 69 -9.41 -24.93 2.30
CA LYS A 69 -8.56 -25.50 1.25
C LYS A 69 -7.73 -24.41 0.56
N LYS A 70 -8.37 -23.34 0.15
CA LYS A 70 -7.70 -22.25 -0.53
C LYS A 70 -6.74 -21.54 0.40
N ARG A 71 -7.11 -21.39 1.65
CA ARG A 71 -6.27 -20.78 2.67
C ARG A 71 -4.95 -21.54 2.83
N LYS A 72 -5.05 -22.87 2.89
CA LYS A 72 -3.88 -23.72 2.98
C LYS A 72 -3.00 -23.61 1.74
N GLU A 73 -3.61 -23.62 0.58
CA GLU A 73 -2.87 -23.53 -0.68
C GLU A 73 -2.08 -22.24 -0.75
N ILE A 74 -2.70 -21.13 -0.36
CA ILE A 74 -2.04 -19.82 -0.39
C ILE A 74 -0.88 -19.79 0.62
N ALA A 75 -1.12 -20.25 1.83
CA ALA A 75 -0.10 -20.25 2.87
C ALA A 75 1.11 -21.12 2.48
N GLU A 76 0.84 -22.30 1.91
CA GLU A 76 1.91 -23.20 1.50
C GLU A 76 2.68 -22.67 0.30
N GLY A 77 1.99 -22.09 -0.67
CA GLY A 77 2.64 -21.48 -1.83
C GLY A 77 3.59 -20.38 -1.40
N TRP A 78 3.18 -19.57 -0.46
CA TRP A 78 4.05 -18.52 0.08
C TRP A 78 5.23 -19.11 0.83
N LYS A 79 4.98 -20.06 1.70
CA LYS A 79 6.01 -20.66 2.52
C LYS A 79 7.10 -21.32 1.68
N GLU A 80 6.69 -22.07 0.64
CA GLU A 80 7.63 -22.84 -0.16
C GLU A 80 8.31 -22.04 -1.26
N LYS A 81 7.60 -21.15 -1.93
CA LYS A 81 8.09 -20.46 -3.12
C LYS A 81 7.92 -18.94 -3.10
N LYS A 82 7.42 -18.40 -2.03
CA LYS A 82 7.07 -16.97 -1.96
C LYS A 82 6.13 -16.58 -3.11
N PHE A 83 5.27 -17.50 -3.47
CA PHE A 83 4.36 -17.34 -4.58
C PHE A 83 2.94 -17.01 -4.13
N LEU A 84 2.31 -16.07 -4.82
CA LEU A 84 0.89 -15.79 -4.68
C LEU A 84 0.25 -15.83 -6.05
N GLU A 85 -0.94 -16.43 -6.12
CA GLU A 85 -1.69 -16.45 -7.37
C GLU A 85 -1.95 -15.00 -7.83
N PRO A 86 -1.83 -14.72 -9.13
CA PRO A 86 -1.96 -13.35 -9.63
C PRO A 86 -3.21 -12.60 -9.20
N ALA A 87 -4.37 -13.24 -9.24
CA ALA A 87 -5.61 -12.58 -8.83
C ALA A 87 -5.61 -12.20 -7.36
N PHE A 88 -5.09 -13.08 -6.52
CA PHE A 88 -4.98 -12.83 -5.10
C PHE A 88 -3.95 -11.72 -4.81
N ALA A 89 -2.81 -11.80 -5.50
CA ALA A 89 -1.77 -10.79 -5.35
C ALA A 89 -2.28 -9.39 -5.72
N GLU A 90 -3.05 -9.30 -6.80
CA GLU A 90 -3.63 -8.03 -7.22
C GLU A 90 -4.58 -7.46 -6.17
N GLU A 91 -5.43 -8.30 -5.64
CA GLU A 91 -6.37 -7.89 -4.60
C GLU A 91 -5.62 -7.36 -3.36
N VAL A 92 -4.58 -8.07 -2.96
CA VAL A 92 -3.76 -7.69 -1.82
C VAL A 92 -3.03 -6.37 -2.08
N LEU A 93 -2.42 -6.24 -3.25
CA LEU A 93 -1.69 -5.01 -3.59
C LEU A 93 -2.60 -3.79 -3.64
N ASN A 94 -3.81 -3.97 -4.16
CA ASN A 94 -4.79 -2.87 -4.19
C ASN A 94 -5.18 -2.44 -2.78
N ALA A 95 -5.40 -3.40 -1.89
CA ALA A 95 -5.76 -3.10 -0.51
C ALA A 95 -4.63 -2.40 0.23
N ILE A 96 -3.40 -2.84 0.00
CA ILE A 96 -2.22 -2.20 0.58
C ILE A 96 -2.10 -0.76 0.08
N GLY A 97 -2.32 -0.57 -1.21
CA GLY A 97 -2.27 0.76 -1.82
C GLY A 97 -3.26 1.72 -1.18
N TYR A 98 -4.47 1.27 -0.95
CA TYR A 98 -5.49 2.10 -0.28
C TYR A 98 -5.09 2.46 1.14
N ALA A 99 -4.66 1.48 1.91
CA ALA A 99 -4.27 1.71 3.29
C ALA A 99 -3.10 2.68 3.38
N ALA A 100 -2.10 2.46 2.55
CA ALA A 100 -0.90 3.29 2.54
C ALA A 100 -1.17 4.71 2.05
N ALA A 101 -2.05 4.86 1.05
CA ALA A 101 -2.39 6.18 0.53
C ALA A 101 -3.10 7.03 1.57
N SER A 102 -3.99 6.42 2.35
CA SER A 102 -4.71 7.12 3.40
C SER A 102 -3.78 7.69 4.46
N VAL A 103 -2.88 6.85 4.97
CA VAL A 103 -1.93 7.28 5.99
C VAL A 103 -0.86 8.18 5.39
N GLY A 104 -0.38 7.83 4.22
CA GLY A 104 0.66 8.60 3.53
C GLY A 104 0.24 10.03 3.25
N THR A 105 -1.04 10.24 2.93
CA THR A 105 -1.56 11.57 2.68
C THR A 105 -1.46 12.45 3.93
N LEU A 106 -1.83 11.89 5.08
CA LEU A 106 -1.74 12.63 6.34
C LEU A 106 -0.29 12.94 6.71
N LEU A 107 0.60 11.97 6.53
CA LEU A 107 2.01 12.15 6.83
C LEU A 107 2.66 13.17 5.90
N ALA A 108 2.36 13.10 4.63
CA ALA A 108 2.90 14.03 3.64
C ALA A 108 2.46 15.46 3.94
N PHE A 109 1.20 15.61 4.29
CA PHE A 109 0.65 16.91 4.63
C PHE A 109 1.39 17.50 5.83
N SER A 110 1.66 16.67 6.83
CA SER A 110 2.40 17.09 8.02
C SER A 110 3.82 17.54 7.70
N LEU A 111 4.44 16.96 6.67
CA LEU A 111 5.80 17.31 6.26
C LEU A 111 5.84 18.45 5.24
N GLY A 112 4.70 18.93 4.80
CA GLY A 112 4.63 20.00 3.81
C GLY A 112 5.04 19.53 2.42
N ILE A 113 4.81 18.27 2.09
CA ILE A 113 5.10 17.71 0.77
C ILE A 113 3.83 17.20 0.13
N GLY A 114 3.88 16.95 -1.16
CA GLY A 114 2.71 16.43 -1.88
C GLY A 114 2.35 15.04 -1.42
N ALA A 115 1.07 14.70 -1.44
CA ALA A 115 0.62 13.38 -1.05
C ALA A 115 1.16 12.33 -2.00
N PRO A 116 1.52 11.14 -1.49
CA PRO A 116 2.05 10.06 -2.33
C PRO A 116 0.92 9.27 -2.97
N ILE A 117 -0.05 9.98 -3.51
CA ILE A 117 -1.20 9.36 -4.11
C ILE A 117 -1.20 9.58 -5.60
N ASN A 118 -1.50 8.52 -6.30
CA ASN A 118 -1.72 8.61 -7.72
C ASN A 118 -3.06 7.95 -8.00
N LEU A 119 -4.07 8.41 -7.27
CA LEU A 119 -5.41 7.86 -7.42
C LEU A 119 -6.06 8.40 -8.64
N PRO A 120 -6.77 7.58 -9.36
CA PRO A 120 -7.48 8.01 -10.53
C PRO A 120 -8.67 8.89 -10.16
N ARG A 121 -8.73 9.26 -8.99
CA ARG A 121 -9.73 10.08 -8.58
C ARG A 121 -9.96 11.13 -9.45
N ALA A 122 -9.66 10.76 -9.57
CA ALA A 122 -9.95 11.45 -9.82
C ALA A 122 -10.18 12.36 -10.47
N ARG A 123 -10.02 12.11 -10.75
CA ARG A 123 -10.20 12.97 -11.52
C ARG A 123 -11.47 13.37 -11.58
N LEU A 124 -11.88 13.62 -10.92
CA LEU A 124 -13.12 13.91 -10.80
C LEU A 124 -13.53 14.89 -11.53
N GLY A 125 -13.28 14.86 -11.97
CA GLY A 125 -13.36 15.36 -12.34
C GLY A 125 -13.21 15.87 -13.01
N MET A 126 -13.32 15.91 -13.46
CA MET A 126 -12.86 16.15 -13.73
C MET A 126 -12.67 16.27 -14.42
N ALA A 127 -13.07 16.34 -14.98
CA ALA A 127 -12.75 16.42 -15.27
C ALA A 127 -12.42 16.75 -15.94
N PRO A 128 -12.52 16.94 -16.38
CA PRO A 128 -11.99 17.10 -16.64
C PRO A 128 -11.45 17.53 -17.05
N GLU A 129 -11.32 17.50 -17.26
CA GLU A 129 -10.60 17.81 -17.08
C GLU A 129 -10.08 18.16 -16.99
N GLY A 130 -10.32 18.43 -17.55
CA GLY A 130 -9.63 18.65 -17.05
C GLY A 130 -9.31 19.09 -17.09
N LYS A 131 -9.24 19.40 -17.11
CA LYS A 131 -8.93 19.74 -16.57
C LYS A 131 -8.61 20.19 -15.79
N GLY A 132 -8.56 20.33 -15.80
CA GLY A 132 -8.30 20.46 -14.78
C GLY A 132 -8.35 20.89 -14.21
N ARG A 133 -8.36 20.73 -13.63
CA ARG A 133 -8.52 20.80 -12.68
C ARG A 133 -8.12 20.74 -11.97
N ALA A 134 -8.12 20.54 -11.96
CA ALA A 134 -7.74 20.34 -11.14
C ALA A 134 -7.42 20.15 -10.72
N SER A 135 -7.21 19.94 -10.60
CA SER A 135 -6.99 19.66 -9.97
C SER A 135 -6.89 19.70 -9.47
#